data_adec8ef70110a65b7291222a57bcd751
#
_entry.id   adec8ef70110a65b7291222a57bcd751
#
_cell.length_a   1.000
_cell.length_b   1.000
_cell.length_c   1.000
_cell.angle_alpha   90.00
_cell.angle_beta   90.00
_cell.angle_gamma   90.00
#
_symmetry.space_group_name_H-M   'P 1'
#
loop_
_entity.id
_entity.type
_entity.pdbx_description
1 polymer ?
#
loop_
_entity_poly.entity_id
_entity_poly.type
_entity_poly.pdbx_seq_one_letter_code
_entity_poly.pdbx_strand_id
1 'polypeptide(L)'
;MMSIIRQNTIAGLTPGTAFTVTRTFSESQVSQFAELTRDYNPIHFDPRFVAVKGFKQRICHGLLVGSMITEVGGQIGWLASSINFRFKRPVYIGDTITCTLTIMEIDEKGRAKADAVLVNQEGDVVLTTHLTGRVPGDAEILVLKQMVEEGDLTNGIR
;
A
#
# COMPACT_ATOMS: atom_id res chain seq x y z
N MET A 1 -15.74 1.43 -13.11
CA MET A 1 -14.65 2.25 -13.73
C MET A 1 -13.35 1.53 -13.50
N MET A 2 -12.54 1.33 -14.53
CA MET A 2 -11.27 0.59 -14.45
C MET A 2 -10.21 1.42 -13.72
N SER A 3 -9.46 0.80 -12.80
CA SER A 3 -8.34 1.44 -12.11
C SER A 3 -7.28 1.91 -13.10
N ILE A 4 -6.77 3.11 -12.93
CA ILE A 4 -5.68 3.64 -13.75
C ILE A 4 -4.40 2.80 -13.59
N ILE A 5 -4.19 2.21 -12.42
CA ILE A 5 -3.06 1.32 -12.15
C ILE A 5 -3.17 0.07 -13.02
N ARG A 6 -4.36 -0.55 -13.10
CA ARG A 6 -4.62 -1.72 -13.94
C ARG A 6 -4.46 -1.38 -15.43
N GLN A 7 -4.95 -0.21 -15.87
CA GLN A 7 -4.77 0.25 -17.25
C GLN A 7 -3.29 0.39 -17.64
N ASN A 8 -2.51 1.05 -16.79
CA ASN A 8 -1.08 1.25 -17.03
C ASN A 8 -0.32 -0.08 -16.99
N THR A 9 -0.73 -1.01 -16.11
CA THR A 9 -0.14 -2.36 -16.09
C THR A 9 -0.37 -3.09 -17.40
N ILE A 10 -1.60 -3.06 -17.92
CA ILE A 10 -1.95 -3.69 -19.20
C ILE A 10 -1.22 -3.04 -20.39
N ALA A 11 -1.01 -1.72 -20.32
CA ALA A 11 -0.26 -0.99 -21.34
C ALA A 11 1.25 -1.27 -21.32
N GLY A 12 1.77 -1.72 -20.21
CA GLY A 12 3.18 -2.08 -20.00
C GLY A 12 3.86 -1.22 -18.92
N LEU A 13 4.46 -1.90 -17.97
CA LEU A 13 5.22 -1.27 -16.88
C LEU A 13 6.68 -1.09 -17.31
N THR A 14 7.27 0.03 -16.93
CA THR A 14 8.69 0.33 -17.15
C THR A 14 9.32 0.92 -15.90
N PRO A 15 10.65 0.84 -15.74
CA PRO A 15 11.34 1.60 -14.71
C PRO A 15 10.98 3.09 -14.76
N GLY A 16 10.68 3.67 -13.60
CA GLY A 16 10.18 5.04 -13.46
C GLY A 16 8.65 5.17 -13.47
N THR A 17 7.90 4.12 -13.83
CA THR A 17 6.44 4.12 -13.66
C THR A 17 6.10 4.29 -12.17
N ALA A 18 5.29 5.29 -11.84
CA ALA A 18 4.87 5.59 -10.48
C ALA A 18 3.35 5.60 -10.34
N PHE A 19 2.87 5.14 -9.19
CA PHE A 19 1.46 5.12 -8.83
C PHE A 19 1.27 5.78 -7.47
N THR A 20 0.20 6.56 -7.34
CA THR A 20 -0.11 7.27 -6.10
C THR A 20 -1.53 6.93 -5.66
N VAL A 21 -1.68 6.57 -4.38
CA VAL A 21 -2.96 6.34 -3.71
C VAL A 21 -3.00 7.11 -2.41
N THR A 22 -4.19 7.55 -1.99
CA THR A 22 -4.38 8.35 -0.77
C THR A 22 -5.47 7.72 0.10
N ARG A 23 -5.22 7.65 1.41
CA ARG A 23 -6.13 7.09 2.41
C ARG A 23 -6.15 7.95 3.67
N THR A 24 -7.34 8.11 4.25
CA THR A 24 -7.52 8.63 5.61
C THR A 24 -7.90 7.47 6.51
N PHE A 25 -7.11 7.22 7.56
CA PHE A 25 -7.32 6.08 8.45
C PHE A 25 -8.28 6.43 9.57
N SER A 26 -9.39 5.68 9.67
CA SER A 26 -10.41 5.84 10.69
C SER A 26 -10.19 4.92 11.89
N GLU A 27 -10.84 5.25 13.00
CA GLU A 27 -10.89 4.41 14.21
C GLU A 27 -11.49 3.01 13.92
N SER A 28 -12.51 2.94 13.07
CA SER A 28 -13.12 1.67 12.66
C SER A 28 -12.13 0.77 11.92
N GLN A 29 -11.29 1.33 11.05
CA GLN A 29 -10.26 0.56 10.32
C GLN A 29 -9.17 0.04 11.26
N VAL A 30 -8.77 0.82 12.26
CA VAL A 30 -7.83 0.38 13.30
C VAL A 30 -8.41 -0.80 14.08
N SER A 31 -9.68 -0.73 14.48
CA SER A 31 -10.37 -1.83 15.16
C SER A 31 -10.48 -3.09 14.30
N GLN A 32 -10.90 -2.96 13.05
CA GLN A 32 -10.99 -4.09 12.10
C GLN A 32 -9.62 -4.74 11.84
N PHE A 33 -8.58 -3.94 11.72
CA PHE A 33 -7.23 -4.44 11.55
C PHE A 33 -6.74 -5.21 12.78
N ALA A 34 -7.03 -4.71 13.98
CA ALA A 34 -6.71 -5.40 15.22
C ALA A 34 -7.46 -6.73 15.36
N GLU A 35 -8.74 -6.78 15.00
CA GLU A 35 -9.51 -8.03 15.00
C GLU A 35 -8.91 -9.07 14.04
N LEU A 36 -8.52 -8.65 12.84
CA LEU A 36 -7.94 -9.52 11.83
C LEU A 36 -6.57 -10.03 12.24
N THR A 37 -5.71 -9.16 12.74
CA THR A 37 -4.29 -9.47 13.04
C THR A 37 -4.06 -9.96 14.46
N ARG A 38 -5.03 -9.74 15.37
CA ARG A 38 -4.91 -9.94 16.82
C ARG A 38 -3.89 -9.00 17.48
N ASP A 39 -3.54 -7.90 16.82
CA ASP A 39 -2.65 -6.88 17.38
C ASP A 39 -3.44 -5.87 18.21
N TYR A 40 -3.59 -6.19 19.47
CA TYR A 40 -4.24 -5.34 20.49
C TYR A 40 -3.22 -4.56 21.33
N ASN A 41 -2.09 -4.17 20.74
CA ASN A 41 -1.12 -3.33 21.45
C ASN A 41 -1.82 -2.07 21.98
N PRO A 42 -1.73 -1.77 23.30
CA PRO A 42 -2.43 -0.64 23.90
C PRO A 42 -2.09 0.71 23.30
N ILE A 43 -0.99 0.83 22.55
CA ILE A 43 -0.64 2.07 21.81
C ILE A 43 -1.72 2.48 20.81
N HIS A 44 -2.52 1.53 20.33
CA HIS A 44 -3.60 1.75 19.36
C HIS A 44 -4.93 2.03 20.02
N PHE A 45 -5.08 1.74 21.34
CA PHE A 45 -6.38 1.71 22.02
C PHE A 45 -6.45 2.51 23.32
N ASP A 46 -5.40 2.54 24.14
CA ASP A 46 -5.43 3.11 25.49
C ASP A 46 -4.70 4.46 25.58
N PRO A 47 -5.44 5.57 25.80
CA PRO A 47 -4.84 6.90 25.91
C PRO A 47 -3.78 7.01 27.02
N ARG A 48 -3.89 6.24 28.09
CA ARG A 48 -2.90 6.24 29.20
C ARG A 48 -1.56 5.69 28.73
N PHE A 49 -1.60 4.60 27.95
CA PHE A 49 -0.39 4.01 27.37
C PHE A 49 0.25 4.93 26.34
N VAL A 50 -0.58 5.56 25.51
CA VAL A 50 -0.17 6.57 24.52
C VAL A 50 0.57 7.73 25.18
N ALA A 51 0.04 8.26 26.30
CA ALA A 51 0.63 9.37 27.04
C ALA A 51 2.00 9.02 27.59
N VAL A 52 2.16 7.82 28.17
CA VAL A 52 3.45 7.34 28.71
C VAL A 52 4.48 7.18 27.59
N LYS A 53 4.06 6.82 26.38
CA LYS A 53 4.92 6.74 25.19
C LYS A 53 5.26 8.11 24.57
N GLY A 54 4.64 9.19 25.05
CA GLY A 54 4.88 10.54 24.56
C GLY A 54 4.22 10.89 23.24
N PHE A 55 3.21 10.11 22.80
CA PHE A 55 2.43 10.44 21.62
C PHE A 55 1.23 11.33 21.98
N LYS A 56 0.83 12.18 21.03
CA LYS A 56 -0.28 13.12 21.24
C LYS A 56 -1.66 12.44 21.26
N GLN A 57 -1.80 11.29 20.60
CA GLN A 57 -3.02 10.48 20.56
C GLN A 57 -2.70 9.05 20.09
N ARG A 58 -3.72 8.19 20.03
CA ARG A 58 -3.59 6.82 19.54
C ARG A 58 -3.09 6.80 18.10
N ILE A 59 -2.20 5.88 17.79
CA ILE A 59 -1.61 5.72 16.46
C ILE A 59 -2.20 4.52 15.72
N CYS A 60 -2.17 4.59 14.40
CA CYS A 60 -2.51 3.46 13.53
C CYS A 60 -1.44 2.36 13.63
N HIS A 61 -1.83 1.11 13.39
CA HIS A 61 -0.88 0.02 13.21
C HIS A 61 0.05 0.33 12.03
N GLY A 62 1.33 0.12 12.21
CA GLY A 62 2.31 0.36 11.13
C GLY A 62 2.00 -0.49 9.89
N LEU A 63 1.60 -1.76 10.07
CA LEU A 63 1.24 -2.64 8.96
C LEU A 63 -0.09 -2.25 8.31
N LEU A 64 -1.03 -1.64 9.03
CA LEU A 64 -2.25 -1.07 8.42
C LEU A 64 -1.87 0.06 7.45
N VAL A 65 -1.00 0.98 7.88
CA VAL A 65 -0.50 2.05 7.02
C VAL A 65 0.30 1.47 5.85
N GLY A 66 1.20 0.54 6.12
CA GLY A 66 2.00 -0.16 5.10
C GLY A 66 1.16 -0.93 4.08
N SER A 67 -0.05 -1.37 4.45
CA SER A 67 -0.95 -2.09 3.53
C SER A 67 -1.38 -1.25 2.32
N MET A 68 -1.18 0.07 2.31
CA MET A 68 -1.43 0.90 1.13
C MET A 68 -0.64 0.44 -0.10
N ILE A 69 0.54 -0.14 0.09
CA ILE A 69 1.30 -0.70 -1.04
C ILE A 69 0.62 -1.93 -1.64
N THR A 70 -0.16 -2.67 -0.86
CA THR A 70 -0.90 -3.83 -1.36
C THR A 70 -2.08 -3.43 -2.26
N GLU A 71 -2.63 -2.23 -2.07
CA GLU A 71 -3.62 -1.66 -2.98
C GLU A 71 -3.01 -1.47 -4.37
N VAL A 72 -1.83 -0.85 -4.44
CA VAL A 72 -1.10 -0.67 -5.70
C VAL A 72 -0.68 -2.02 -6.27
N GLY A 73 -0.03 -2.85 -5.46
CA GLY A 73 0.45 -4.17 -5.88
C GLY A 73 -0.67 -5.09 -6.37
N GLY A 74 -1.84 -5.06 -5.72
CA GLY A 74 -3.02 -5.82 -6.12
C GLY A 74 -3.56 -5.40 -7.48
N GLN A 75 -3.59 -4.10 -7.77
CA GLN A 75 -4.02 -3.60 -9.07
C GLN A 75 -3.01 -3.92 -10.19
N ILE A 76 -1.72 -3.93 -9.88
CA ILE A 76 -0.67 -4.39 -10.80
C ILE A 76 -0.78 -5.91 -11.04
N GLY A 77 -1.15 -6.69 -10.04
CA GLY A 77 -0.95 -8.14 -10.01
C GLY A 77 0.47 -8.52 -9.60
N TRP A 78 1.09 -7.67 -8.76
CA TRP A 78 2.44 -7.88 -8.22
C TRP A 78 2.47 -9.07 -7.26
N LEU A 79 3.35 -10.02 -7.51
CA LEU A 79 3.63 -11.11 -6.57
C LEU A 79 4.88 -10.76 -5.77
N ALA A 80 4.67 -10.30 -4.53
CA ALA A 80 5.77 -9.87 -3.66
C ALA A 80 6.61 -11.07 -3.18
N SER A 81 7.94 -10.92 -3.22
CA SER A 81 8.90 -11.85 -2.60
C SER A 81 9.51 -11.27 -1.33
N SER A 82 9.64 -9.95 -1.22
CA SER A 82 10.04 -9.28 0.01
C SER A 82 9.46 -7.88 0.10
N ILE A 83 9.23 -7.43 1.33
CA ILE A 83 8.81 -6.07 1.64
C ILE A 83 9.59 -5.64 2.88
N ASN A 84 10.34 -4.55 2.77
CA ASN A 84 11.13 -3.99 3.87
C ASN A 84 10.53 -2.65 4.28
N PHE A 85 9.81 -2.61 5.39
CA PHE A 85 9.24 -1.38 5.95
C PHE A 85 10.23 -0.68 6.89
N ARG A 86 10.28 0.65 6.76
CA ARG A 86 10.94 1.54 7.73
C ARG A 86 9.93 2.57 8.21
N PHE A 87 9.46 2.40 9.44
CA PHE A 87 8.55 3.34 10.11
C PHE A 87 9.36 4.55 10.60
N LYS A 88 9.04 5.73 10.06
CA LYS A 88 9.77 6.97 10.33
C LYS A 88 9.07 7.84 11.37
N ARG A 89 7.73 7.90 11.32
CA ARG A 89 6.91 8.72 12.20
C ARG A 89 5.61 8.00 12.53
N PRO A 90 4.97 8.27 13.68
CA PRO A 90 3.64 7.76 13.97
C PRO A 90 2.63 8.32 12.97
N VAL A 91 1.66 7.48 12.61
CA VAL A 91 0.46 7.90 11.88
C VAL A 91 -0.70 7.90 12.86
N TYR A 92 -1.31 9.03 13.05
CA TYR A 92 -2.42 9.20 13.97
C TYR A 92 -3.75 8.84 13.32
N ILE A 93 -4.70 8.41 14.12
CA ILE A 93 -6.07 8.17 13.63
C ILE A 93 -6.63 9.48 13.10
N GLY A 94 -7.11 9.49 11.86
CA GLY A 94 -7.58 10.68 11.14
C GLY A 94 -6.55 11.31 10.21
N ASP A 95 -5.28 10.88 10.26
CA ASP A 95 -4.28 11.33 9.30
C ASP A 95 -4.61 10.83 7.89
N THR A 96 -4.34 11.68 6.91
CA THR A 96 -4.44 11.36 5.49
C THR A 96 -3.05 11.07 4.95
N ILE A 97 -2.86 9.86 4.46
CA ILE A 97 -1.57 9.37 3.96
C ILE A 97 -1.63 9.23 2.44
N THR A 98 -0.61 9.74 1.77
CA THR A 98 -0.38 9.57 0.34
C THR A 98 0.81 8.64 0.14
N CYS A 99 0.57 7.51 -0.52
CA CYS A 99 1.57 6.51 -0.88
C CYS A 99 1.94 6.68 -2.35
N THR A 100 3.21 6.89 -2.66
CA THR A 100 3.73 6.87 -4.03
C THR A 100 4.68 5.70 -4.16
N LEU A 101 4.31 4.72 -5.00
CA LEU A 101 5.12 3.55 -5.33
C LEU A 101 5.72 3.74 -6.73
N THR A 102 7.03 3.59 -6.84
CA THR A 102 7.79 3.74 -8.09
C THR A 102 8.47 2.43 -8.43
N ILE A 103 8.26 1.95 -9.65
CA ILE A 103 9.00 0.81 -10.22
C ILE A 103 10.43 1.26 -10.48
N MET A 104 11.40 0.57 -9.90
CA MET A 104 12.82 0.89 -10.03
C MET A 104 13.51 0.06 -11.10
N GLU A 105 13.20 -1.24 -11.14
CA GLU A 105 13.81 -2.20 -12.07
C GLU A 105 12.79 -3.25 -12.48
N ILE A 106 12.88 -3.73 -13.70
CA ILE A 106 12.21 -4.93 -14.20
C ILE A 106 13.20 -5.67 -15.10
N ASP A 107 13.47 -6.93 -14.82
CA ASP A 107 14.31 -7.77 -15.68
C ASP A 107 13.47 -8.53 -16.74
N GLU A 108 14.17 -9.20 -17.66
CA GLU A 108 13.57 -9.96 -18.76
C GLU A 108 12.65 -11.11 -18.29
N LYS A 109 12.79 -11.53 -17.04
CA LYS A 109 11.96 -12.58 -16.42
C LYS A 109 10.80 -12.02 -15.58
N GLY A 110 10.57 -10.70 -15.62
CA GLY A 110 9.54 -10.02 -14.87
C GLY A 110 9.87 -9.85 -13.38
N ARG A 111 11.09 -10.13 -12.95
CA ARG A 111 11.52 -9.82 -11.57
C ARG A 111 11.69 -8.30 -11.46
N ALA A 112 11.11 -7.73 -10.44
CA ALA A 112 11.02 -6.30 -10.30
C ALA A 112 11.38 -5.83 -8.89
N LYS A 113 11.87 -4.60 -8.82
CA LYS A 113 12.09 -3.86 -7.58
C LYS A 113 11.29 -2.57 -7.62
N ALA A 114 10.75 -2.18 -6.49
CA ALA A 114 10.06 -0.91 -6.33
C ALA A 114 10.36 -0.29 -4.97
N ASP A 115 10.29 1.03 -4.93
CA ASP A 115 10.34 1.82 -3.72
C ASP A 115 9.00 2.51 -3.52
N ALA A 116 8.57 2.64 -2.27
CA ALA A 116 7.44 3.49 -1.95
C ALA A 116 7.75 4.43 -0.80
N VAL A 117 7.19 5.63 -0.89
CA VAL A 117 7.25 6.67 0.12
C VAL A 117 5.83 7.03 0.51
N LEU A 118 5.56 7.00 1.80
CA LEU A 118 4.27 7.39 2.36
C LEU A 118 4.46 8.68 3.16
N VAL A 119 3.65 9.68 2.84
CA VAL A 119 3.69 11.00 3.48
C VAL A 119 2.32 11.33 4.09
N ASN A 120 2.33 12.06 5.20
CA ASN A 120 1.09 12.56 5.80
C ASN A 120 0.61 13.85 5.10
N GLN A 121 -0.50 14.42 5.58
CA GLN A 121 -1.09 15.66 5.04
C GLN A 121 -0.19 16.89 5.19
N GLU A 122 0.82 16.82 6.04
CA GLU A 122 1.81 17.90 6.28
C GLU A 122 3.04 17.73 5.37
N GLY A 123 3.12 16.64 4.59
CA GLY A 123 4.26 16.32 3.74
C GLY A 123 5.40 15.60 4.45
N ASP A 124 5.22 15.23 5.71
CA ASP A 124 6.19 14.45 6.46
C ASP A 124 6.23 13.00 6.01
N VAL A 125 7.42 12.46 5.79
CA VAL A 125 7.59 11.04 5.50
C VAL A 125 7.30 10.23 6.76
N VAL A 126 6.28 9.38 6.70
CA VAL A 126 5.86 8.51 7.81
C VAL A 126 6.38 7.09 7.66
N LEU A 127 6.54 6.62 6.43
CA LEU A 127 7.00 5.27 6.12
C LEU A 127 7.73 5.26 4.78
N THR A 128 8.83 4.50 4.71
CA THR A 128 9.45 4.13 3.44
C THR A 128 9.52 2.62 3.32
N THR A 129 9.45 2.11 2.11
CA THR A 129 9.56 0.67 1.85
C THR A 129 10.34 0.40 0.59
N HIS A 130 11.07 -0.70 0.62
CA HIS A 130 11.71 -1.31 -0.53
C HIS A 130 11.10 -2.70 -0.73
N LEU A 131 10.66 -3.00 -1.93
CA LEU A 131 10.02 -4.28 -2.23
C LEU A 131 10.60 -4.93 -3.48
N THR A 132 10.58 -6.26 -3.45
CA THR A 132 10.94 -7.10 -4.60
C THR A 132 9.80 -8.06 -4.90
N GLY A 133 9.71 -8.48 -6.14
CA GLY A 133 8.67 -9.41 -6.56
C GLY A 133 8.69 -9.65 -8.05
N ARG A 134 7.53 -10.02 -8.58
CA ARG A 134 7.31 -10.18 -10.01
C ARG A 134 6.12 -9.35 -10.46
N VAL A 135 6.27 -8.71 -11.61
CA VAL A 135 5.17 -8.11 -12.36
C VAL A 135 4.57 -9.15 -13.31
N PRO A 136 3.30 -8.96 -13.76
CA PRO A 136 2.67 -9.86 -14.72
C PRO A 136 3.48 -10.01 -16.01
N GLY A 137 3.62 -11.25 -16.46
CA GLY A 137 4.14 -11.57 -17.79
C GLY A 137 3.05 -11.53 -18.87
N ASP A 138 3.41 -11.80 -20.13
CA ASP A 138 2.49 -11.67 -21.27
C ASP A 138 1.20 -12.48 -21.12
N ALA A 139 1.29 -13.73 -20.64
CA ALA A 139 0.11 -14.57 -20.43
C ALA A 139 -0.83 -14.00 -19.37
N GLU A 140 -0.28 -13.48 -18.27
CA GLU A 140 -1.04 -12.86 -17.19
C GLU A 140 -1.68 -11.54 -17.65
N ILE A 141 -0.97 -10.74 -18.45
CA ILE A 141 -1.51 -9.51 -19.06
C ILE A 141 -2.71 -9.83 -19.98
N LEU A 142 -2.67 -10.93 -20.74
CA LEU A 142 -3.83 -11.36 -21.54
C LEU A 142 -5.04 -11.66 -20.65
N VAL A 143 -4.83 -12.36 -19.53
CA VAL A 143 -5.91 -12.63 -18.56
C VAL A 143 -6.45 -11.34 -17.95
N LEU A 144 -5.58 -10.41 -17.56
CA LEU A 144 -6.00 -9.12 -17.03
C LEU A 144 -6.85 -8.33 -18.02
N LYS A 145 -6.52 -8.38 -19.34
CA LYS A 145 -7.34 -7.76 -20.40
C LYS A 145 -8.73 -8.39 -20.46
N GLN A 146 -8.80 -9.74 -20.47
CA GLN A 146 -10.08 -10.46 -20.50
C GLN A 146 -10.93 -10.14 -19.28
N MET A 147 -10.34 -10.17 -18.07
CA MET A 147 -11.05 -9.81 -16.84
C MET A 147 -11.66 -8.41 -16.91
N VAL A 148 -10.93 -7.44 -17.45
CA VAL A 148 -11.43 -6.06 -17.62
C VAL A 148 -12.60 -6.01 -18.61
N GLU A 149 -12.54 -6.74 -19.72
CA GLU A 149 -13.61 -6.81 -20.72
C GLU A 149 -14.87 -7.47 -20.15
N GLU A 150 -14.72 -8.46 -19.28
CA GLU A 150 -15.82 -9.19 -18.63
C GLU A 150 -16.42 -8.44 -17.41
N GLY A 151 -15.88 -7.27 -17.04
CA GLY A 151 -16.37 -6.50 -15.91
C GLY A 151 -15.78 -6.93 -14.56
N ASP A 152 -14.47 -7.12 -14.51
CA ASP A 152 -13.69 -7.55 -13.35
C ASP A 152 -14.04 -6.79 -12.05
N LEU A 153 -14.59 -7.51 -11.07
CA LEU A 153 -14.93 -6.98 -9.76
C LEU A 153 -13.69 -6.67 -8.90
N THR A 154 -12.52 -7.24 -9.22
CA THR A 154 -11.27 -7.01 -8.49
C THR A 154 -10.56 -5.73 -8.93
N ASN A 155 -11.08 -5.07 -9.96
CA ASN A 155 -10.51 -3.88 -10.59
C ASN A 155 -11.02 -2.56 -9.96
N GLY A 156 -11.92 -2.62 -9.00
CA GLY A 156 -12.54 -1.45 -8.38
C GLY A 156 -11.80 -0.99 -7.15
N ILE A 157 -11.17 0.18 -7.22
CA ILE A 157 -10.90 0.97 -6.01
C ILE A 157 -12.25 1.58 -5.59
N ARG A 158 -12.75 1.16 -4.43
CA ARG A 158 -13.97 1.70 -3.82
C ARG A 158 -13.64 2.84 -2.87
#